data_7527db4d47a7715221bf4906fa12a313
#
_entry.id   7527db4d47a7715221bf4906fa12a313
#
_cell.length_a   1.000
_cell.length_b   1.000
_cell.length_c   1.000
_cell.angle_alpha   90.00
_cell.angle_beta   90.00
_cell.angle_gamma   90.00
#
_symmetry.space_group_name_H-M   'P 1'
#
loop_
_entity.id
_entity.type
_entity.pdbx_description
1 polymer ?
#
loop_
_entity_poly.entity_id
_entity_poly.type
_entity_poly.pdbx_seq_one_letter_code
_entity_poly.pdbx_strand_id
1 'polypeptide(L)'
;MGASVVCSEGRPPVSILEGKINNNFDYVMPIASAQVKSSIILAAVAANKNVTVTEKHPTRNHTERMISYFQGNIKSTPEDLGNKIQYTPSKLIPTSTYEVVGDFSSASFLIVAGLIAEQSNILIKNVGLNPTRCGLISVLKSMGGIIDIQNERMVSNEEVGDIHVVSSSLKGISVGGDIIPNIIDEIPILSIAASFANGETLISDAKELRVKESDRLQAIADGLRKINIQHELYEDGIRITGSEDDISVCPEIDSHG
;
A
#
# COMPACT_ATOMS: atom_id res chain seq x y z
N MET A 1 -15.55 -19.59 -5.39
CA MET A 1 -14.60 -20.70 -5.29
C MET A 1 -15.23 -21.99 -4.73
N GLY A 2 -16.40 -21.97 -4.11
CA GLY A 2 -17.07 -23.16 -3.54
C GLY A 2 -16.76 -23.45 -2.06
N ALA A 3 -15.94 -22.60 -1.40
CA ALA A 3 -15.77 -22.70 0.05
C ALA A 3 -17.08 -22.37 0.76
N SER A 4 -17.40 -23.12 1.83
CA SER A 4 -18.54 -22.84 2.70
C SER A 4 -18.07 -21.98 3.87
N VAL A 5 -18.58 -20.74 3.92
CA VAL A 5 -18.18 -19.75 4.93
C VAL A 5 -19.43 -19.25 5.65
N VAL A 6 -19.39 -19.23 6.97
CA VAL A 6 -20.46 -18.68 7.83
C VAL A 6 -19.90 -17.53 8.65
N CYS A 7 -20.60 -16.42 8.63
CA CYS A 7 -20.29 -15.23 9.45
C CYS A 7 -21.59 -14.50 9.80
N SER A 8 -21.55 -13.59 10.74
CA SER A 8 -22.68 -12.72 11.08
C SER A 8 -22.55 -11.42 10.32
N GLU A 9 -23.44 -11.16 9.36
CA GLU A 9 -23.50 -9.90 8.58
C GLU A 9 -22.15 -9.48 7.96
N GLY A 10 -21.36 -10.46 7.48
CA GLY A 10 -20.02 -10.20 6.91
C GLY A 10 -18.93 -9.86 7.94
N ARG A 11 -19.16 -10.05 9.23
CA ARG A 11 -18.24 -9.72 10.32
C ARG A 11 -17.77 -10.97 11.07
N PRO A 12 -16.64 -10.90 11.77
CA PRO A 12 -16.19 -11.94 12.70
C PRO A 12 -17.23 -12.23 13.80
N PRO A 13 -17.26 -13.46 14.33
CA PRO A 13 -16.38 -14.58 13.98
C PRO A 13 -16.72 -15.20 12.63
N VAL A 14 -15.69 -15.64 11.90
CA VAL A 14 -15.83 -16.32 10.61
C VAL A 14 -15.53 -17.80 10.80
N SER A 15 -16.45 -18.66 10.40
CA SER A 15 -16.28 -20.11 10.39
C SER A 15 -16.15 -20.63 8.97
N ILE A 16 -15.08 -21.36 8.70
CA ILE A 16 -14.89 -22.05 7.42
C ILE A 16 -15.29 -23.51 7.63
N LEU A 17 -16.33 -23.93 6.93
CA LEU A 17 -16.87 -25.27 7.01
C LEU A 17 -16.25 -26.14 5.92
N GLU A 18 -16.47 -27.46 6.02
CA GLU A 18 -16.10 -28.40 4.98
C GLU A 18 -16.76 -28.01 3.64
N GLY A 19 -15.94 -28.00 2.58
CA GLY A 19 -16.40 -27.60 1.24
C GLY A 19 -15.41 -28.05 0.18
N LYS A 20 -15.82 -27.97 -1.08
CA LYS A 20 -14.95 -28.27 -2.23
C LYS A 20 -14.64 -26.97 -2.96
N ILE A 21 -13.36 -26.69 -3.11
CA ILE A 21 -12.90 -25.61 -3.98
C ILE A 21 -13.10 -26.04 -5.44
N ASN A 22 -13.81 -25.23 -6.22
CA ASN A 22 -14.06 -25.48 -7.63
C ASN A 22 -12.74 -25.36 -8.42
N ASN A 23 -12.59 -26.23 -9.43
CA ASN A 23 -11.51 -26.07 -10.39
C ASN A 23 -11.90 -25.04 -11.46
N ASN A 24 -10.91 -24.38 -12.07
CA ASN A 24 -11.11 -23.35 -13.11
C ASN A 24 -12.04 -22.20 -12.63
N PHE A 25 -11.73 -21.63 -11.46
CA PHE A 25 -12.48 -20.51 -10.93
C PHE A 25 -11.96 -19.20 -11.53
N ASP A 26 -12.84 -18.48 -12.22
CA ASP A 26 -12.57 -17.17 -12.77
C ASP A 26 -13.23 -16.09 -11.90
N TYR A 27 -12.46 -15.06 -11.56
CA TYR A 27 -12.92 -13.95 -10.72
C TYR A 27 -12.46 -12.61 -11.27
N VAL A 28 -13.43 -11.77 -11.63
CA VAL A 28 -13.18 -10.37 -11.97
C VAL A 28 -13.37 -9.55 -10.72
N MET A 29 -12.32 -8.89 -10.28
CA MET A 29 -12.34 -8.10 -9.05
C MET A 29 -13.18 -6.82 -9.25
N PRO A 30 -14.25 -6.62 -8.46
CA PRO A 30 -15.05 -5.39 -8.53
C PRO A 30 -14.34 -4.18 -7.93
N ILE A 31 -13.43 -4.42 -6.99
CA ILE A 31 -12.64 -3.41 -6.26
C ILE A 31 -11.18 -3.86 -6.23
N ALA A 32 -10.26 -2.92 -6.38
CA ALA A 32 -8.82 -3.17 -6.30
C ALA A 32 -8.42 -3.54 -4.86
N SER A 33 -8.17 -4.84 -4.61
CA SER A 33 -7.76 -5.33 -3.29
C SER A 33 -6.73 -6.46 -3.42
N ALA A 34 -5.48 -6.17 -3.08
CA ALA A 34 -4.43 -7.18 -3.04
C ALA A 34 -4.73 -8.31 -2.05
N GLN A 35 -5.44 -8.04 -0.95
CA GLN A 35 -5.82 -9.05 0.04
C GLN A 35 -6.83 -10.05 -0.54
N VAL A 36 -7.85 -9.57 -1.24
CA VAL A 36 -8.83 -10.44 -1.91
C VAL A 36 -8.15 -11.27 -2.99
N LYS A 37 -7.33 -10.65 -3.84
CA LYS A 37 -6.52 -11.36 -4.85
C LYS A 37 -5.67 -12.46 -4.22
N SER A 38 -4.88 -12.12 -3.21
CA SER A 38 -4.00 -13.06 -2.51
C SER A 38 -4.78 -14.22 -1.88
N SER A 39 -5.92 -13.94 -1.24
CA SER A 39 -6.74 -14.98 -0.61
C SER A 39 -7.26 -16.01 -1.62
N ILE A 40 -7.67 -15.55 -2.81
CA ILE A 40 -8.15 -16.43 -3.89
C ILE A 40 -7.01 -17.26 -4.44
N ILE A 41 -5.86 -16.66 -4.73
CA ILE A 41 -4.69 -17.34 -5.27
C ILE A 41 -4.16 -18.36 -4.26
N LEU A 42 -3.98 -17.99 -2.99
CA LEU A 42 -3.49 -18.90 -1.95
C LEU A 42 -4.46 -20.07 -1.67
N ALA A 43 -5.78 -19.81 -1.71
CA ALA A 43 -6.77 -20.87 -1.62
C ALA A 43 -6.67 -21.87 -2.79
N ALA A 44 -6.41 -21.36 -4.01
CA ALA A 44 -6.20 -22.20 -5.18
C ALA A 44 -4.90 -23.01 -5.08
N VAL A 45 -3.82 -22.42 -4.59
CA VAL A 45 -2.55 -23.12 -4.30
C VAL A 45 -2.78 -24.25 -3.30
N ALA A 46 -3.40 -23.96 -2.16
CA ALA A 46 -3.66 -24.94 -1.11
C ALA A 46 -4.58 -26.08 -1.58
N ALA A 47 -5.59 -25.75 -2.39
CA ALA A 47 -6.52 -26.76 -2.92
C ALA A 47 -6.03 -27.45 -4.20
N ASN A 48 -4.88 -27.07 -4.74
CA ASN A 48 -4.34 -27.59 -6.00
C ASN A 48 -5.34 -27.42 -7.17
N LYS A 49 -5.84 -26.19 -7.36
CA LYS A 49 -6.86 -25.84 -8.37
C LYS A 49 -6.38 -24.71 -9.28
N ASN A 50 -6.91 -24.71 -10.52
CA ASN A 50 -6.71 -23.57 -11.41
C ASN A 50 -7.55 -22.36 -10.96
N VAL A 51 -6.98 -21.19 -11.08
CA VAL A 51 -7.69 -19.92 -10.88
C VAL A 51 -7.21 -18.86 -11.84
N THR A 52 -8.15 -18.03 -12.27
CA THR A 52 -7.88 -16.79 -12.97
C THR A 52 -8.46 -15.64 -12.16
N VAL A 53 -7.64 -14.62 -11.89
CA VAL A 53 -8.09 -13.38 -11.27
C VAL A 53 -7.82 -12.23 -12.24
N THR A 54 -8.84 -11.44 -12.55
CA THR A 54 -8.70 -10.22 -13.37
C THR A 54 -8.89 -9.00 -12.48
N GLU A 55 -7.89 -8.14 -12.41
CA GLU A 55 -7.92 -6.86 -11.72
C GLU A 55 -7.90 -5.71 -12.73
N LYS A 56 -8.82 -4.75 -12.58
CA LYS A 56 -8.90 -3.56 -13.47
C LYS A 56 -7.81 -2.55 -13.17
N HIS A 57 -7.47 -2.41 -11.89
CA HIS A 57 -6.36 -1.56 -11.44
C HIS A 57 -5.33 -2.47 -10.78
N PRO A 58 -4.05 -2.41 -11.21
CA PRO A 58 -3.00 -3.23 -10.63
C PRO A 58 -2.89 -3.03 -9.12
N THR A 59 -2.85 -4.12 -8.39
CA THR A 59 -2.64 -4.12 -6.94
C THR A 59 -1.31 -4.77 -6.60
N ARG A 60 -0.90 -4.69 -5.32
CA ARG A 60 0.34 -5.31 -4.83
C ARG A 60 0.46 -6.77 -5.27
N ASN A 61 1.63 -7.16 -5.78
CA ASN A 61 1.88 -8.46 -6.42
C ASN A 61 2.86 -9.36 -5.65
N HIS A 62 3.01 -9.15 -4.36
CA HIS A 62 3.91 -9.94 -3.51
C HIS A 62 3.59 -11.44 -3.53
N THR A 63 2.30 -11.82 -3.56
CA THR A 63 1.86 -13.21 -3.62
C THR A 63 2.31 -13.89 -4.92
N GLU A 64 2.16 -13.21 -6.05
CA GLU A 64 2.59 -13.70 -7.35
C GLU A 64 4.11 -13.87 -7.40
N ARG A 65 4.85 -12.88 -6.88
CA ARG A 65 6.31 -12.93 -6.79
C ARG A 65 6.80 -14.07 -5.92
N MET A 66 6.17 -14.26 -4.75
CA MET A 66 6.51 -15.33 -3.82
C MET A 66 6.24 -16.70 -4.44
N ILE A 67 5.07 -16.91 -5.06
CA ILE A 67 4.74 -18.18 -5.72
C ILE A 67 5.74 -18.45 -6.86
N SER A 68 6.07 -17.44 -7.66
CA SER A 68 7.08 -17.55 -8.73
C SER A 68 8.48 -17.85 -8.16
N TYR A 69 8.87 -17.28 -7.04
CA TYR A 69 10.13 -17.59 -6.36
C TYR A 69 10.24 -19.06 -5.97
N PHE A 70 9.14 -19.66 -5.50
CA PHE A 70 9.04 -21.10 -5.22
C PHE A 70 8.75 -21.95 -6.46
N GLN A 71 9.00 -21.41 -7.65
CA GLN A 71 8.82 -22.09 -8.95
C GLN A 71 7.37 -22.53 -9.22
N GLY A 72 6.40 -21.89 -8.56
CA GLY A 72 4.99 -22.11 -8.82
C GLY A 72 4.58 -21.56 -10.19
N ASN A 73 3.66 -22.24 -10.85
CA ASN A 73 3.17 -21.85 -12.17
C ASN A 73 2.11 -20.74 -12.05
N ILE A 74 2.58 -19.52 -11.86
CA ILE A 74 1.76 -18.30 -11.84
C ILE A 74 2.21 -17.36 -12.93
N LYS A 75 1.27 -16.74 -13.63
CA LYS A 75 1.53 -15.81 -14.72
C LYS A 75 0.64 -14.58 -14.57
N SER A 76 1.22 -13.39 -14.64
CA SER A 76 0.50 -12.13 -14.77
C SER A 76 0.67 -11.61 -16.18
N THR A 77 -0.43 -11.27 -16.84
CA THR A 77 -0.45 -10.76 -18.21
C THR A 77 -1.21 -9.43 -18.19
N PRO A 78 -0.61 -8.33 -18.67
CA PRO A 78 -1.33 -7.09 -18.87
C PRO A 78 -2.51 -7.29 -19.85
N GLU A 79 -3.65 -6.68 -19.55
CA GLU A 79 -4.81 -6.57 -20.41
C GLU A 79 -5.15 -5.09 -20.60
N ASP A 80 -6.07 -4.76 -21.55
CA ASP A 80 -6.45 -3.38 -21.87
C ASP A 80 -6.88 -2.56 -20.62
N LEU A 81 -7.42 -3.24 -19.63
CA LEU A 81 -7.81 -2.67 -18.34
C LEU A 81 -7.23 -3.52 -17.19
N GLY A 82 -5.95 -3.27 -16.85
CA GLY A 82 -5.33 -3.90 -15.69
C GLY A 82 -4.53 -5.16 -15.96
N ASN A 83 -4.68 -6.20 -15.14
CA ASN A 83 -3.92 -7.44 -15.24
C ASN A 83 -4.81 -8.68 -15.12
N LYS A 84 -4.41 -9.73 -15.82
CA LYS A 84 -4.93 -11.08 -15.66
C LYS A 84 -3.90 -11.98 -15.00
N ILE A 85 -4.20 -12.48 -13.83
CA ILE A 85 -3.34 -13.34 -13.04
C ILE A 85 -3.89 -14.78 -13.13
N GLN A 86 -3.08 -15.70 -13.60
CA GLN A 86 -3.44 -17.11 -13.77
C GLN A 86 -2.50 -17.97 -12.95
N TYR A 87 -3.07 -18.81 -12.07
CA TYR A 87 -2.35 -19.86 -11.38
C TYR A 87 -2.82 -21.21 -11.89
N THR A 88 -1.84 -22.05 -12.24
CA THR A 88 -2.06 -23.46 -12.61
C THR A 88 -1.37 -24.34 -11.57
N PRO A 89 -2.02 -25.40 -11.07
CA PRO A 89 -1.44 -26.29 -10.09
C PRO A 89 -0.04 -26.75 -10.46
N SER A 90 0.87 -26.58 -9.52
CA SER A 90 2.27 -26.96 -9.67
C SER A 90 2.86 -27.30 -8.31
N LYS A 91 3.90 -28.10 -8.30
CA LYS A 91 4.66 -28.38 -7.08
C LYS A 91 5.51 -27.17 -6.75
N LEU A 92 5.26 -26.54 -5.61
CA LEU A 92 6.15 -25.53 -5.08
C LEU A 92 7.45 -26.18 -4.60
N ILE A 93 8.57 -25.59 -4.93
CA ILE A 93 9.90 -26.09 -4.54
C ILE A 93 10.39 -25.26 -3.35
N PRO A 94 10.45 -25.82 -2.13
CA PRO A 94 10.98 -25.12 -1.00
C PRO A 94 12.44 -24.73 -1.25
N THR A 95 12.79 -23.47 -0.98
CA THR A 95 14.18 -23.01 -0.92
C THR A 95 14.68 -23.11 0.51
N SER A 96 16.00 -23.22 0.69
CA SER A 96 16.60 -23.27 2.04
C SER A 96 16.43 -21.96 2.81
N THR A 97 16.27 -20.85 2.10
CA THR A 97 16.20 -19.51 2.69
C THR A 97 15.25 -18.64 1.85
N TYR A 98 14.36 -17.94 2.53
CA TYR A 98 13.58 -16.84 1.97
C TYR A 98 13.85 -15.61 2.85
N GLU A 99 14.46 -14.61 2.26
CA GLU A 99 14.74 -13.35 2.96
C GLU A 99 13.54 -12.40 2.76
N VAL A 100 12.93 -11.97 3.88
CA VAL A 100 11.85 -10.98 3.89
C VAL A 100 12.47 -9.59 3.85
N VAL A 101 12.08 -8.81 2.87
CA VAL A 101 12.58 -7.44 2.68
C VAL A 101 11.96 -6.48 3.70
N GLY A 102 12.61 -5.34 3.95
CA GLY A 102 12.08 -4.28 4.81
C GLY A 102 10.74 -3.73 4.28
N ASP A 103 9.80 -3.52 5.19
CA ASP A 103 8.47 -3.02 4.84
C ASP A 103 8.51 -1.55 4.45
N PHE A 104 8.02 -1.24 3.24
CA PHE A 104 7.98 0.12 2.72
C PHE A 104 7.07 1.04 3.54
N SER A 105 5.93 0.56 4.02
CA SER A 105 5.04 1.37 4.86
C SER A 105 5.70 1.79 6.17
N SER A 106 6.47 0.91 6.80
CA SER A 106 7.26 1.26 7.99
C SER A 106 8.38 2.25 7.66
N ALA A 107 9.05 2.07 6.52
CA ALA A 107 10.09 3.00 6.06
C ALA A 107 9.53 4.39 5.71
N SER A 108 8.28 4.48 5.26
CA SER A 108 7.64 5.74 4.84
C SER A 108 7.60 6.79 5.96
N PHE A 109 7.45 6.36 7.22
CA PHE A 109 7.51 7.27 8.38
C PHE A 109 8.89 7.89 8.53
N LEU A 110 9.96 7.10 8.36
CA LEU A 110 11.33 7.61 8.41
C LEU A 110 11.67 8.46 7.19
N ILE A 111 11.13 8.12 6.01
CA ILE A 111 11.29 8.94 4.80
C ILE A 111 10.69 10.33 5.02
N VAL A 112 9.44 10.41 5.46
CA VAL A 112 8.79 11.70 5.71
C VAL A 112 9.50 12.44 6.83
N ALA A 113 9.83 11.79 7.95
CA ALA A 113 10.58 12.41 9.03
C ALA A 113 11.93 12.99 8.53
N GLY A 114 12.65 12.25 7.68
CA GLY A 114 13.90 12.70 7.09
C GLY A 114 13.74 13.90 6.13
N LEU A 115 12.59 14.04 5.47
CA LEU A 115 12.32 15.19 4.60
C LEU A 115 11.97 16.44 5.38
N ILE A 116 11.17 16.33 6.45
CA ILE A 116 10.64 17.49 7.18
C ILE A 116 11.54 17.96 8.33
N ALA A 117 12.39 17.08 8.87
CA ALA A 117 13.31 17.46 9.94
C ALA A 117 14.47 18.31 9.40
N GLU A 118 14.75 19.42 10.08
CA GLU A 118 15.86 20.32 9.70
C GLU A 118 17.21 19.59 9.75
N GLN A 119 18.05 19.88 8.76
CA GLN A 119 19.40 19.33 8.62
C GLN A 119 19.48 17.80 8.65
N SER A 120 18.36 17.13 8.37
CA SER A 120 18.30 15.68 8.34
C SER A 120 19.03 15.11 7.12
N ASN A 121 19.72 13.99 7.35
CA ASN A 121 20.39 13.20 6.31
C ASN A 121 20.39 11.74 6.79
N ILE A 122 19.50 10.92 6.30
CA ILE A 122 19.29 9.54 6.75
C ILE A 122 19.39 8.54 5.61
N LEU A 123 19.90 7.36 5.92
CA LEU A 123 19.95 6.21 5.01
C LEU A 123 19.16 5.05 5.61
N ILE A 124 18.05 4.70 4.97
CA ILE A 124 17.17 3.58 5.37
C ILE A 124 17.54 2.39 4.50
N LYS A 125 18.06 1.32 5.12
CA LYS A 125 18.63 0.19 4.38
C LYS A 125 17.62 -0.95 4.18
N ASN A 126 17.83 -1.71 3.10
CA ASN A 126 17.11 -2.95 2.80
C ASN A 126 15.59 -2.79 2.69
N VAL A 127 15.12 -1.69 2.14
CA VAL A 127 13.68 -1.42 1.96
C VAL A 127 13.19 -2.09 0.68
N GLY A 128 12.02 -2.73 0.74
CA GLY A 128 11.34 -3.25 -0.44
C GLY A 128 10.90 -2.12 -1.36
N LEU A 129 11.28 -2.23 -2.64
CA LEU A 129 11.01 -1.24 -3.69
C LEU A 129 10.04 -1.75 -4.74
N ASN A 130 9.13 -2.64 -4.36
CA ASN A 130 8.13 -3.15 -5.28
C ASN A 130 7.37 -1.98 -5.94
N PRO A 131 7.36 -1.89 -7.30
CA PRO A 131 6.72 -0.76 -8.01
C PRO A 131 5.24 -0.59 -7.72
N THR A 132 4.56 -1.66 -7.29
CA THR A 132 3.13 -1.61 -6.93
C THR A 132 2.91 -1.12 -5.48
N ARG A 133 3.98 -0.69 -4.78
CA ARG A 133 3.93 -0.33 -3.37
C ARG A 133 4.64 0.97 -3.02
N CYS A 134 5.67 1.35 -3.75
CA CYS A 134 6.53 2.48 -3.39
C CYS A 134 6.14 3.80 -4.08
N GLY A 135 4.88 3.94 -4.47
CA GLY A 135 4.37 5.14 -5.15
C GLY A 135 4.59 6.45 -4.36
N LEU A 136 4.61 6.37 -3.03
CA LEU A 136 4.88 7.52 -2.17
C LEU A 136 6.22 8.22 -2.52
N ILE A 137 7.24 7.48 -2.94
CA ILE A 137 8.54 8.08 -3.33
C ILE A 137 8.35 9.08 -4.47
N SER A 138 7.57 8.71 -5.50
CA SER A 138 7.32 9.59 -6.64
C SER A 138 6.50 10.83 -6.24
N VAL A 139 5.54 10.65 -5.35
CA VAL A 139 4.71 11.75 -4.81
C VAL A 139 5.59 12.73 -4.02
N LEU A 140 6.40 12.23 -3.09
CA LEU A 140 7.28 13.07 -2.28
C LEU A 140 8.36 13.78 -3.13
N LYS A 141 8.91 13.12 -4.16
CA LYS A 141 9.79 13.77 -5.13
C LYS A 141 9.07 14.88 -5.90
N SER A 142 7.82 14.70 -6.27
CA SER A 142 7.00 15.73 -6.93
C SER A 142 6.71 16.92 -5.99
N MET A 143 6.66 16.69 -4.68
CA MET A 143 6.60 17.74 -3.66
C MET A 143 7.94 18.47 -3.47
N GLY A 144 9.02 18.05 -4.13
CA GLY A 144 10.36 18.62 -4.00
C GLY A 144 11.27 17.88 -3.01
N GLY A 145 10.86 16.69 -2.53
CA GLY A 145 11.66 15.87 -1.62
C GLY A 145 12.94 15.34 -2.28
N ILE A 146 14.05 15.46 -1.59
CA ILE A 146 15.37 14.95 -2.00
C ILE A 146 15.50 13.52 -1.50
N ILE A 147 15.20 12.57 -2.38
CA ILE A 147 15.22 11.13 -2.13
C ILE A 147 16.05 10.46 -3.21
N ASP A 148 17.05 9.69 -2.83
CA ASP A 148 17.89 8.90 -3.72
C ASP A 148 17.80 7.41 -3.37
N ILE A 149 17.76 6.55 -4.39
CA ILE A 149 17.70 5.09 -4.20
C ILE A 149 19.07 4.53 -4.58
N GLN A 150 19.65 3.77 -3.68
CA GLN A 150 20.98 3.22 -3.79
C GLN A 150 20.97 1.70 -3.59
N ASN A 151 22.02 1.02 -4.05
CA ASN A 151 22.22 -0.42 -3.82
C ASN A 151 21.01 -1.28 -4.23
N GLU A 152 20.37 -0.93 -5.34
CA GLU A 152 19.24 -1.70 -5.87
C GLU A 152 19.65 -3.13 -6.24
N ARG A 153 18.86 -4.10 -5.82
CA ARG A 153 19.09 -5.52 -6.07
C ARG A 153 17.81 -6.32 -5.95
N MET A 154 17.86 -7.59 -6.39
CA MET A 154 16.76 -8.54 -6.19
C MET A 154 17.05 -9.43 -4.97
N VAL A 155 16.06 -9.56 -4.07
CA VAL A 155 16.08 -10.45 -2.90
C VAL A 155 14.77 -11.23 -2.87
N SER A 156 14.85 -12.54 -2.91
CA SER A 156 13.64 -13.43 -2.90
C SER A 156 12.56 -13.02 -3.92
N ASN A 157 12.97 -12.56 -5.11
CA ASN A 157 12.12 -12.06 -6.20
C ASN A 157 11.40 -10.72 -5.91
N GLU A 158 11.90 -9.95 -4.93
CA GLU A 158 11.46 -8.58 -4.66
C GLU A 158 12.61 -7.59 -4.94
N GLU A 159 12.27 -6.42 -5.50
CA GLU A 159 13.23 -5.32 -5.61
C GLU A 159 13.50 -4.76 -4.21
N VAL A 160 14.77 -4.52 -3.92
CA VAL A 160 15.25 -3.98 -2.64
C VAL A 160 16.30 -2.93 -2.89
N GLY A 161 16.29 -1.88 -2.10
CA GLY A 161 17.33 -0.86 -2.13
C GLY A 161 17.50 -0.17 -0.79
N ASP A 162 18.45 0.76 -0.77
CA ASP A 162 18.67 1.67 0.33
C ASP A 162 18.11 3.04 -0.06
N ILE A 163 17.31 3.65 0.79
CA ILE A 163 16.67 4.94 0.54
C ILE A 163 17.41 6.02 1.31
N HIS A 164 18.08 6.90 0.60
CA HIS A 164 18.76 8.07 1.15
C HIS A 164 17.84 9.27 1.07
N VAL A 165 17.62 9.94 2.20
CA VAL A 165 16.69 11.07 2.34
C VAL A 165 17.39 12.24 2.98
N VAL A 166 17.20 13.42 2.40
CA VAL A 166 17.78 14.67 2.91
C VAL A 166 16.67 15.68 3.17
N SER A 167 16.81 16.45 4.24
CA SER A 167 15.92 17.56 4.58
C SER A 167 15.57 18.41 3.35
N SER A 168 14.29 18.69 3.17
CA SER A 168 13.76 19.29 1.93
C SER A 168 12.64 20.29 2.21
N SER A 169 12.59 21.35 1.44
CA SER A 169 11.45 22.28 1.43
C SER A 169 10.36 21.71 0.52
N LEU A 170 9.34 21.12 1.12
CA LEU A 170 8.23 20.52 0.38
C LEU A 170 7.25 21.58 -0.12
N LYS A 171 6.56 21.28 -1.23
CA LYS A 171 5.51 22.11 -1.83
C LYS A 171 4.23 21.30 -1.96
N GLY A 172 3.10 21.97 -1.76
CA GLY A 172 1.79 21.40 -1.98
C GLY A 172 1.58 20.95 -3.43
N ILE A 173 0.89 19.85 -3.63
CA ILE A 173 0.57 19.26 -4.94
C ILE A 173 -0.84 18.66 -4.94
N SER A 174 -1.36 18.33 -6.13
CA SER A 174 -2.56 17.50 -6.27
C SER A 174 -2.18 16.06 -6.56
N VAL A 175 -2.76 15.12 -5.80
CA VAL A 175 -2.53 13.68 -5.88
C VAL A 175 -3.88 12.98 -6.02
N GLY A 176 -4.05 12.15 -7.06
CA GLY A 176 -5.30 11.43 -7.34
C GLY A 176 -5.14 10.43 -8.48
N GLY A 177 -6.23 9.75 -8.84
CA GLY A 177 -6.25 8.79 -9.94
C GLY A 177 -5.48 7.51 -9.66
N ASP A 178 -4.81 7.01 -10.68
CA ASP A 178 -4.19 5.68 -10.70
C ASP A 178 -3.05 5.47 -9.68
N ILE A 179 -2.50 6.54 -9.09
CA ILE A 179 -1.48 6.42 -8.05
C ILE A 179 -2.08 6.02 -6.69
N ILE A 180 -3.35 6.33 -6.43
CA ILE A 180 -3.98 6.13 -5.12
C ILE A 180 -3.90 4.68 -4.62
N PRO A 181 -4.21 3.64 -5.41
CA PRO A 181 -4.04 2.26 -4.95
C PRO A 181 -2.62 1.89 -4.53
N ASN A 182 -1.61 2.57 -5.11
CA ASN A 182 -0.19 2.33 -4.84
C ASN A 182 0.31 3.05 -3.56
N ILE A 183 -0.43 4.06 -3.08
CA ILE A 183 -0.07 4.85 -1.90
C ILE A 183 -1.15 4.83 -0.82
N ILE A 184 -2.19 4.01 -0.98
CA ILE A 184 -3.38 4.05 -0.13
C ILE A 184 -3.07 3.90 1.37
N ASP A 185 -2.10 3.07 1.71
CA ASP A 185 -1.69 2.83 3.10
C ASP A 185 -0.73 3.93 3.61
N GLU A 186 -0.12 4.71 2.72
CA GLU A 186 0.81 5.80 3.02
C GLU A 186 0.13 7.18 3.03
N ILE A 187 -1.15 7.29 2.67
CA ILE A 187 -1.89 8.57 2.71
C ILE A 187 -1.85 9.22 4.12
N PRO A 188 -1.95 8.48 5.24
CA PRO A 188 -1.81 9.10 6.56
C PRO A 188 -0.48 9.82 6.75
N ILE A 189 0.64 9.19 6.38
CA ILE A 189 1.97 9.83 6.53
C ILE A 189 2.22 10.91 5.46
N LEU A 190 1.65 10.77 4.26
CA LEU A 190 1.65 11.81 3.25
C LEU A 190 0.92 13.07 3.75
N SER A 191 -0.15 12.90 4.55
CA SER A 191 -0.87 14.03 5.16
C SER A 191 0.00 14.80 6.14
N ILE A 192 0.92 14.13 6.83
CA ILE A 192 1.93 14.80 7.66
C ILE A 192 2.94 15.55 6.78
N ALA A 193 3.46 14.94 5.70
CA ALA A 193 4.34 15.66 4.77
C ALA A 193 3.65 16.91 4.19
N ALA A 194 2.36 16.82 3.86
CA ALA A 194 1.55 17.92 3.38
C ALA A 194 1.41 19.03 4.41
N SER A 195 1.37 18.72 5.70
CA SER A 195 1.28 19.71 6.79
C SER A 195 2.53 20.58 6.89
N PHE A 196 3.67 20.11 6.41
CA PHE A 196 4.95 20.83 6.36
C PHE A 196 5.27 21.38 4.95
N ALA A 197 4.37 21.21 3.99
CA ALA A 197 4.59 21.68 2.63
C ALA A 197 4.16 23.14 2.47
N ASN A 198 4.87 23.91 1.65
CA ASN A 198 4.43 25.26 1.29
C ASN A 198 3.25 25.18 0.31
N GLY A 199 2.09 25.75 0.68
CA GLY A 199 0.87 25.75 -0.10
C GLY A 199 -0.08 24.61 0.22
N GLU A 200 -1.00 24.32 -0.70
CA GLU A 200 -2.06 23.34 -0.50
C GLU A 200 -1.73 22.00 -1.16
N THR A 201 -2.01 20.90 -0.45
CA THR A 201 -2.00 19.55 -1.00
C THR A 201 -3.43 19.02 -1.06
N LEU A 202 -3.87 18.61 -2.25
CA LEU A 202 -5.16 17.96 -2.46
C LEU A 202 -4.93 16.47 -2.72
N ILE A 203 -5.55 15.62 -1.90
CA ILE A 203 -5.61 14.16 -2.10
C ILE A 203 -7.05 13.82 -2.47
N SER A 204 -7.26 13.21 -3.64
CA SER A 204 -8.57 12.80 -4.17
C SER A 204 -8.61 11.31 -4.53
N ASP A 205 -9.78 10.79 -4.90
CA ASP A 205 -9.99 9.39 -5.32
C ASP A 205 -9.64 8.34 -4.23
N ALA A 206 -9.56 8.77 -2.95
CA ALA A 206 -9.17 7.94 -1.81
C ALA A 206 -10.38 7.41 -1.00
N LYS A 207 -11.56 7.30 -1.63
CA LYS A 207 -12.81 6.86 -0.96
C LYS A 207 -12.67 5.51 -0.25
N GLU A 208 -11.80 4.62 -0.74
CA GLU A 208 -11.54 3.32 -0.11
C GLU A 208 -11.05 3.44 1.34
N LEU A 209 -10.39 4.54 1.72
CA LEU A 209 -9.93 4.78 3.10
C LEU A 209 -11.08 4.88 4.12
N ARG A 210 -12.32 5.18 3.67
CA ARG A 210 -13.48 5.26 4.56
C ARG A 210 -14.02 3.91 5.00
N VAL A 211 -13.68 2.84 4.27
CA VAL A 211 -14.20 1.48 4.48
C VAL A 211 -13.12 0.47 4.86
N LYS A 212 -11.96 0.94 5.32
CA LYS A 212 -10.90 0.10 5.90
C LYS A 212 -11.30 -0.37 7.32
N GLU A 213 -10.34 -0.66 8.18
CA GLU A 213 -10.57 -1.05 9.59
C GLU A 213 -11.33 0.05 10.37
N SER A 214 -11.09 1.32 9.96
CA SER A 214 -11.76 2.53 10.44
C SER A 214 -11.96 3.48 9.25
N ASP A 215 -12.71 4.56 9.43
CA ASP A 215 -12.71 5.69 8.49
C ASP A 215 -11.38 6.46 8.63
N ARG A 216 -10.37 6.03 7.84
CA ARG A 216 -9.03 6.61 7.89
C ARG A 216 -8.99 8.07 7.45
N LEU A 217 -9.87 8.50 6.50
CA LEU A 217 -9.95 9.90 6.11
C LEU A 217 -10.43 10.77 7.28
N GLN A 218 -11.43 10.30 8.03
CA GLN A 218 -11.91 10.99 9.22
C GLN A 218 -10.82 11.02 10.31
N ALA A 219 -10.12 9.90 10.53
CA ALA A 219 -9.03 9.83 11.51
C ALA A 219 -7.88 10.80 11.18
N ILE A 220 -7.51 10.93 9.90
CA ILE A 220 -6.52 11.92 9.43
C ILE A 220 -7.01 13.34 9.75
N ALA A 221 -8.24 13.68 9.37
CA ALA A 221 -8.82 15.01 9.64
C ALA A 221 -8.85 15.34 11.14
N ASP A 222 -9.21 14.38 11.98
CA ASP A 222 -9.23 14.56 13.44
C ASP A 222 -7.82 14.74 14.01
N GLY A 223 -6.84 14.01 13.50
CA GLY A 223 -5.42 14.19 13.85
C GLY A 223 -4.90 15.58 13.45
N LEU A 224 -5.14 16.00 12.21
CA LEU A 224 -4.73 17.32 11.71
C LEU A 224 -5.36 18.46 12.51
N ARG A 225 -6.64 18.33 12.90
CA ARG A 225 -7.32 19.30 13.76
C ARG A 225 -6.64 19.44 15.12
N LYS A 226 -6.20 18.34 15.72
CA LYS A 226 -5.51 18.34 17.03
C LYS A 226 -4.18 19.07 17.00
N ILE A 227 -3.48 19.05 15.87
CA ILE A 227 -2.21 19.78 15.66
C ILE A 227 -2.40 21.14 14.97
N ASN A 228 -3.66 21.64 14.91
CA ASN A 228 -4.03 22.94 14.34
C ASN A 228 -3.66 23.13 12.86
N ILE A 229 -3.61 22.07 12.07
CA ILE A 229 -3.40 22.13 10.62
C ILE A 229 -4.74 22.38 9.91
N GLN A 230 -4.77 23.43 9.09
CA GLN A 230 -5.93 23.77 8.28
C GLN A 230 -6.16 22.69 7.22
N HIS A 231 -7.38 22.15 7.17
CA HIS A 231 -7.75 21.12 6.21
C HIS A 231 -9.25 21.16 5.88
N GLU A 232 -9.59 20.61 4.75
CA GLU A 232 -10.99 20.42 4.31
C GLU A 232 -11.18 18.95 3.90
N LEU A 233 -12.13 18.28 4.57
CA LEU A 233 -12.42 16.86 4.33
C LEU A 233 -13.54 16.71 3.30
N TYR A 234 -13.29 15.90 2.25
CA TYR A 234 -14.24 15.55 1.20
C TYR A 234 -14.73 14.10 1.35
N GLU A 235 -15.70 13.70 0.54
CA GLU A 235 -16.22 12.33 0.54
C GLU A 235 -15.12 11.31 0.16
N ASP A 236 -14.28 11.67 -0.79
CA ASP A 236 -13.25 10.81 -1.40
C ASP A 236 -11.81 11.31 -1.20
N GLY A 237 -11.59 12.28 -0.28
CA GLY A 237 -10.27 12.85 -0.12
C GLY A 237 -10.18 13.93 0.93
N ILE A 238 -9.05 14.64 0.91
CA ILE A 238 -8.77 15.72 1.86
C ILE A 238 -7.86 16.77 1.22
N ARG A 239 -8.12 18.05 1.49
CA ARG A 239 -7.23 19.17 1.21
C ARG A 239 -6.53 19.57 2.50
N ILE A 240 -5.23 19.79 2.44
CA ILE A 240 -4.40 20.15 3.58
C ILE A 240 -3.62 21.41 3.19
N THR A 241 -3.71 22.45 4.00
CA THR A 241 -2.89 23.67 3.87
C THR A 241 -1.70 23.54 4.81
N GLY A 242 -0.50 23.52 4.24
CA GLY A 242 0.72 23.45 5.03
C GLY A 242 0.90 24.69 5.90
N SER A 243 1.52 24.51 7.06
CA SER A 243 1.80 25.59 8.00
C SER A 243 3.27 26.03 7.90
N GLU A 244 3.49 27.35 7.85
CA GLU A 244 4.82 27.95 8.03
C GLU A 244 5.18 28.10 9.51
N ASP A 245 4.19 27.96 10.40
CA ASP A 245 4.38 28.05 11.84
C ASP A 245 4.92 26.72 12.40
N ASP A 246 5.78 26.81 13.39
CA ASP A 246 6.25 25.65 14.15
C ASP A 246 5.04 24.87 14.70
N ILE A 247 4.93 23.59 14.32
CA ILE A 247 3.95 22.68 14.91
C ILE A 247 4.48 22.33 16.32
N SER A 248 4.38 23.29 17.22
CA SER A 248 4.98 23.23 18.56
C SER A 248 4.13 22.49 19.58
N VAL A 249 2.89 22.15 19.24
CA VAL A 249 1.96 21.46 20.13
C VAL A 249 1.99 19.98 19.82
N CYS A 250 2.44 19.18 20.79
CA CYS A 250 2.31 17.73 20.75
C CYS A 250 1.10 17.31 21.62
N PRO A 251 -0.14 17.38 21.12
CA PRO A 251 -1.30 16.95 21.88
C PRO A 251 -1.28 15.43 22.04
N GLU A 252 -1.98 14.94 23.04
CA GLU A 252 -2.26 13.51 23.14
C GLU A 252 -3.17 13.08 21.96
N ILE A 253 -2.65 12.22 21.11
CA ILE A 253 -3.38 11.66 19.97
C ILE A 253 -3.77 10.24 20.34
N ASP A 254 -5.09 9.99 20.41
CA ASP A 254 -5.64 8.65 20.58
C ASP A 254 -5.49 7.86 19.28
N SER A 255 -4.77 6.74 19.34
CA SER A 255 -4.61 5.83 18.20
C SER A 255 -5.77 4.85 18.02
N HIS A 256 -6.77 4.92 18.91
CA HIS A 256 -7.93 4.02 18.94
C HIS A 256 -7.59 2.54 19.17
N GLY A 257 -6.48 2.24 19.84
CA GLY A 257 -6.09 0.91 20.33
C GLY A 257 -5.11 0.18 19.44
#